data_97787b955caa9e2a080a4ada1241fccf
#
_entry.id   97787b955caa9e2a080a4ada1241fccf
#
_cell.length_a   1.000
_cell.length_b   1.000
_cell.length_c   1.000
_cell.angle_alpha   90.00
_cell.angle_beta   90.00
_cell.angle_gamma   90.00
#
_symmetry.space_group_name_H-M   'P 1'
#
loop_
_entity.id
_entity.type
_entity.pdbx_description
1 polymer ?
#
loop_
_entity_poly.entity_id
_entity_poly.type
_entity_poly.pdbx_seq_one_letter_code
_entity_poly.pdbx_strand_id
1 'polypeptide(L)'
;VTNDHLIFFNIAASMGSIRFMNVLEDRHIDVHPHFAEANTLTYGTRVDFNNAKVDLSLNVRRVFFSTFDRSELNESYEKVSKIYDYLVKEESLLKTNLENGNPEVHPGPTLLNVGRIDYSEEFSLYKEGITKHTVRLLHAIEIERLNLGRKLGFELSTAKESRIQRGYLERKDEDEPLNRLFNTSPVFSQIPGPNHVENRYLTEDIAYGLVLWSSLGRVIDVPTPNIDAVI
;
A
#
# COMPACT_ATOMS: atom_id res chain seq x y z
N VAL A 1 32.85 -2.22 -10.07
CA VAL A 1 32.05 -2.59 -11.26
C VAL A 1 30.80 -1.74 -11.19
N THR A 2 30.79 -0.62 -11.90
CA THR A 2 29.59 0.20 -12.09
C THR A 2 28.64 -0.59 -13.01
N ASN A 3 27.52 -1.02 -12.48
CA ASN A 3 26.49 -1.67 -13.29
C ASN A 3 25.41 -0.64 -13.60
N ASP A 4 25.58 0.10 -14.68
CA ASP A 4 24.69 1.16 -15.15
C ASP A 4 23.29 0.64 -15.58
N HIS A 5 23.05 -0.67 -15.45
CA HIS A 5 21.80 -1.33 -15.78
C HIS A 5 21.08 -1.95 -14.56
N LEU A 6 21.56 -1.66 -13.35
CA LEU A 6 20.93 -2.13 -12.14
C LEU A 6 19.58 -1.41 -11.93
N ILE A 7 18.53 -2.17 -11.69
CA ILE A 7 17.24 -1.62 -11.28
C ILE A 7 16.99 -2.00 -9.82
N PHE A 8 16.83 -1.00 -8.97
CA PHE A 8 16.32 -1.18 -7.62
C PHE A 8 14.80 -1.04 -7.67
N PHE A 9 14.08 -2.16 -7.52
CA PHE A 9 12.63 -2.19 -7.56
C PHE A 9 12.04 -2.37 -6.16
N ASN A 10 11.52 -1.28 -5.58
CA ASN A 10 10.79 -1.29 -4.32
C ASN A 10 9.33 -1.66 -4.54
N ILE A 11 8.92 -2.84 -4.08
CA ILE A 11 7.55 -3.34 -4.24
C ILE A 11 6.61 -2.95 -3.09
N ALA A 12 7.08 -2.16 -2.12
CA ALA A 12 6.32 -1.79 -0.93
C ALA A 12 5.77 -0.35 -0.96
N ALA A 13 6.03 0.41 -2.00
CA ALA A 13 5.71 1.83 -2.10
C ALA A 13 6.36 2.70 -1.00
N SER A 14 5.69 3.78 -0.59
CA SER A 14 6.08 4.64 0.55
C SER A 14 7.39 5.40 0.35
N MET A 15 7.70 5.74 -0.90
CA MET A 15 8.92 6.48 -1.31
C MET A 15 10.21 5.80 -0.84
N GLY A 16 10.22 4.46 -0.81
CA GLY A 16 11.37 3.67 -0.38
C GLY A 16 12.60 3.88 -1.26
N SER A 17 12.42 4.20 -2.54
CA SER A 17 13.50 4.57 -3.46
C SER A 17 14.30 5.77 -2.96
N ILE A 18 13.64 6.84 -2.53
CA ILE A 18 14.28 8.05 -2.01
C ILE A 18 15.10 7.72 -0.77
N ARG A 19 14.55 6.90 0.12
CA ARG A 19 15.27 6.48 1.33
C ARG A 19 16.53 5.69 1.00
N PHE A 20 16.44 4.81 0.00
CA PHE A 20 17.59 4.03 -0.43
C PHE A 20 18.65 4.93 -1.10
N MET A 21 18.23 5.89 -1.93
CA MET A 21 19.11 6.91 -2.50
C MET A 21 19.88 7.66 -1.40
N ASN A 22 19.17 8.17 -0.38
CA ASN A 22 19.80 8.86 0.74
C ASN A 22 20.84 7.98 1.47
N VAL A 23 20.55 6.68 1.63
CA VAL A 23 21.51 5.74 2.23
C VAL A 23 22.76 5.58 1.37
N LEU A 24 22.63 5.52 0.04
CA LEU A 24 23.78 5.46 -0.85
C LEU A 24 24.64 6.73 -0.75
N GLU A 25 24.00 7.89 -0.73
CA GLU A 25 24.66 9.18 -0.58
C GLU A 25 25.39 9.29 0.78
N ASP A 26 24.71 9.01 1.88
CA ASP A 26 25.25 9.05 3.24
C ASP A 26 26.44 8.10 3.43
N ARG A 27 26.43 6.98 2.75
CA ARG A 27 27.49 5.97 2.79
C ARG A 27 28.57 6.17 1.73
N HIS A 28 28.47 7.21 0.89
CA HIS A 28 29.39 7.51 -0.21
C HIS A 28 29.56 6.30 -1.17
N ILE A 29 28.47 5.58 -1.43
CA ILE A 29 28.45 4.44 -2.34
C ILE A 29 28.16 4.96 -3.75
N ASP A 30 29.16 4.86 -4.63
CA ASP A 30 29.08 5.30 -6.03
C ASP A 30 28.41 4.22 -6.90
N VAL A 31 27.07 4.11 -6.76
CA VAL A 31 26.21 3.25 -7.57
C VAL A 31 24.95 4.04 -7.93
N HIS A 32 24.58 4.04 -9.19
CA HIS A 32 23.45 4.79 -9.74
C HIS A 32 22.42 3.83 -10.38
N PRO A 33 21.66 3.07 -9.59
CA PRO A 33 20.63 2.19 -10.14
C PRO A 33 19.43 3.01 -10.63
N HIS A 34 18.69 2.48 -11.59
CA HIS A 34 17.35 2.98 -11.84
C HIS A 34 16.46 2.65 -10.63
N PHE A 35 15.85 3.66 -10.03
CA PHE A 35 14.96 3.48 -8.89
C PHE A 35 13.52 3.37 -9.35
N ALA A 36 12.90 2.23 -9.09
CA ALA A 36 11.52 1.96 -9.44
C ALA A 36 10.69 1.56 -8.21
N GLU A 37 9.39 1.87 -8.24
CA GLU A 37 8.45 1.52 -7.20
C GLU A 37 7.16 0.93 -7.75
N ALA A 38 6.57 0.03 -6.95
CA ALA A 38 5.21 -0.45 -7.13
C ALA A 38 4.29 0.13 -6.04
N ASN A 39 2.99 0.26 -6.34
CA ASN A 39 2.01 0.74 -5.38
C ASN A 39 1.58 -0.33 -4.34
N THR A 40 1.94 -1.59 -4.55
CA THR A 40 1.60 -2.71 -3.65
C THR A 40 2.50 -3.90 -3.93
N LEU A 41 2.47 -4.88 -3.04
CA LEU A 41 3.12 -6.17 -3.25
C LEU A 41 2.59 -6.86 -4.51
N THR A 42 3.47 -7.55 -5.18
CA THR A 42 3.20 -8.26 -6.44
C THR A 42 2.37 -9.54 -6.25
N TYR A 43 2.37 -10.08 -5.03
CA TYR A 43 1.63 -11.29 -4.66
C TYR A 43 0.99 -11.15 -3.29
N GLY A 44 -0.22 -11.68 -3.13
CA GLY A 44 -0.81 -11.93 -1.80
C GLY A 44 -0.25 -13.22 -1.22
N THR A 45 0.78 -13.11 -0.38
CA THR A 45 1.46 -14.27 0.20
C THR A 45 1.42 -14.26 1.71
N ARG A 46 1.55 -15.47 2.30
CA ARG A 46 1.81 -15.68 3.73
C ARG A 46 2.96 -16.64 3.89
N VAL A 47 3.84 -16.32 4.82
CA VAL A 47 5.01 -17.16 5.14
C VAL A 47 4.74 -17.88 6.44
N ASP A 48 4.86 -19.20 6.40
CA ASP A 48 4.91 -20.05 7.59
C ASP A 48 6.38 -20.43 7.82
N PHE A 49 7.01 -19.71 8.74
CA PHE A 49 8.42 -19.90 9.06
C PHE A 49 8.70 -21.28 9.69
N ASN A 50 7.75 -21.81 10.44
CA ASN A 50 7.93 -23.10 11.13
C ASN A 50 8.01 -24.27 10.16
N ASN A 51 7.25 -24.18 9.07
CA ASN A 51 7.19 -25.23 8.05
C ASN A 51 7.96 -24.89 6.76
N ALA A 52 8.71 -23.78 6.76
CA ALA A 52 9.43 -23.26 5.58
C ALA A 52 8.53 -23.19 4.32
N LYS A 53 7.28 -22.73 4.50
CA LYS A 53 6.24 -22.73 3.48
C LYS A 53 5.82 -21.29 3.13
N VAL A 54 5.53 -21.07 1.86
CA VAL A 54 4.89 -19.84 1.38
C VAL A 54 3.55 -20.21 0.75
N ASP A 55 2.47 -19.70 1.31
CA ASP A 55 1.14 -19.84 0.74
C ASP A 55 0.83 -18.64 -0.15
N LEU A 56 0.52 -18.89 -1.42
CA LEU A 56 0.08 -17.90 -2.39
C LEU A 56 -1.45 -17.82 -2.35
N SER A 57 -1.96 -16.73 -1.75
CA SER A 57 -3.40 -16.50 -1.62
C SER A 57 -3.98 -15.80 -2.85
N LEU A 58 -3.19 -14.96 -3.52
CA LEU A 58 -3.64 -14.20 -4.68
C LEU A 58 -2.47 -13.83 -5.60
N ASN A 59 -2.67 -14.04 -6.90
CA ASN A 59 -1.90 -13.35 -7.95
C ASN A 59 -2.56 -11.98 -8.21
N VAL A 60 -1.87 -10.91 -7.89
CA VAL A 60 -2.39 -9.55 -8.10
C VAL A 60 -2.44 -9.26 -9.60
N ARG A 61 -3.59 -8.76 -10.09
CA ARG A 61 -3.84 -8.60 -11.54
C ARG A 61 -3.33 -7.28 -12.12
N ARG A 62 -3.11 -6.27 -11.26
CA ARG A 62 -2.70 -4.93 -11.68
C ARG A 62 -1.86 -4.28 -10.60
N VAL A 63 -0.65 -3.93 -10.94
CA VAL A 63 0.29 -3.23 -10.06
C VAL A 63 0.88 -2.07 -10.86
N PHE A 64 0.80 -0.86 -10.33
CA PHE A 64 1.47 0.28 -10.93
C PHE A 64 2.98 0.15 -10.75
N PHE A 65 3.69 0.54 -11.80
CA PHE A 65 5.14 0.60 -11.85
C PHE A 65 5.56 1.99 -12.31
N SER A 66 6.34 2.67 -11.51
CA SER A 66 6.92 3.98 -11.84
C SER A 66 8.40 4.03 -11.48
N THR A 67 9.12 4.97 -12.04
CA THR A 67 10.52 5.24 -11.73
C THR A 67 10.67 6.61 -11.07
N PHE A 68 11.73 6.79 -10.30
CA PHE A 68 12.06 8.10 -9.72
C PHE A 68 12.39 9.10 -10.84
N ASP A 69 13.29 8.73 -11.73
CA ASP A 69 13.51 9.46 -12.97
C ASP A 69 12.57 8.93 -14.05
N ARG A 70 11.66 9.80 -14.53
CA ARG A 70 10.69 9.45 -15.58
C ARG A 70 11.35 9.02 -16.88
N SER A 71 12.55 9.49 -17.18
CA SER A 71 13.28 9.13 -18.40
C SER A 71 13.64 7.64 -18.43
N GLU A 72 13.78 7.01 -17.26
CA GLU A 72 14.13 5.58 -17.10
C GLU A 72 12.91 4.64 -17.17
N LEU A 73 11.69 5.19 -17.15
CA LEU A 73 10.45 4.41 -17.01
C LEU A 73 10.32 3.33 -18.09
N ASN A 74 10.54 3.68 -19.36
CA ASN A 74 10.32 2.74 -20.44
C ASN A 74 11.32 1.58 -20.39
N GLU A 75 12.60 1.89 -20.22
CA GLU A 75 13.66 0.88 -20.17
C GLU A 75 13.48 -0.06 -18.97
N SER A 76 13.25 0.53 -17.78
CA SER A 76 13.06 -0.25 -16.55
C SER A 76 11.80 -1.11 -16.62
N TYR A 77 10.70 -0.57 -17.16
CA TYR A 77 9.46 -1.33 -17.34
C TYR A 77 9.65 -2.52 -18.28
N GLU A 78 10.31 -2.34 -19.42
CA GLU A 78 10.54 -3.42 -20.38
C GLU A 78 11.38 -4.57 -19.81
N LYS A 79 12.27 -4.27 -18.87
CA LYS A 79 13.06 -5.29 -18.17
C LYS A 79 12.26 -6.00 -17.10
N VAL A 80 11.59 -5.24 -16.23
CA VAL A 80 10.89 -5.77 -15.05
C VAL A 80 9.59 -6.48 -15.43
N SER A 81 8.88 -6.03 -16.47
CA SER A 81 7.65 -6.66 -16.95
C SER A 81 7.86 -8.06 -17.55
N LYS A 82 9.09 -8.43 -17.90
CA LYS A 82 9.43 -9.82 -18.27
C LYS A 82 9.37 -10.78 -17.11
N ILE A 83 9.46 -10.26 -15.88
CA ILE A 83 9.35 -11.05 -14.63
C ILE A 83 7.92 -10.96 -14.08
N TYR A 84 7.29 -9.78 -14.22
CA TYR A 84 5.97 -9.48 -13.66
C TYR A 84 5.07 -8.92 -14.76
N ASP A 85 4.26 -9.77 -15.38
CA ASP A 85 3.43 -9.47 -16.56
C ASP A 85 2.18 -8.60 -16.26
N TYR A 86 1.83 -8.44 -14.99
CA TYR A 86 0.69 -7.65 -14.52
C TYR A 86 1.05 -6.19 -14.18
N LEU A 87 2.28 -5.77 -14.42
CA LEU A 87 2.69 -4.38 -14.20
C LEU A 87 2.04 -3.44 -15.21
N VAL A 88 1.67 -2.26 -14.73
CA VAL A 88 1.14 -1.15 -15.54
C VAL A 88 2.01 0.07 -15.34
N LYS A 89 2.49 0.66 -16.43
CA LYS A 89 3.28 1.90 -16.35
C LYS A 89 2.47 3.03 -15.75
N GLU A 90 3.04 3.72 -14.78
CA GLU A 90 2.55 4.97 -14.23
C GLU A 90 3.68 6.00 -14.27
N GLU A 91 3.40 7.17 -14.83
CA GLU A 91 4.43 8.18 -15.05
C GLU A 91 4.86 8.92 -13.78
N SER A 92 3.99 8.92 -12.77
CA SER A 92 4.21 9.61 -11.51
C SER A 92 4.48 8.65 -10.37
N LEU A 93 5.70 8.72 -9.83
CA LEU A 93 6.05 8.01 -8.60
C LEU A 93 5.13 8.41 -7.44
N LEU A 94 4.77 9.68 -7.35
CA LEU A 94 3.89 10.18 -6.29
C LEU A 94 2.48 9.61 -6.42
N LYS A 95 1.93 9.52 -7.64
CA LYS A 95 0.63 8.86 -7.88
C LYS A 95 0.71 7.38 -7.51
N THR A 96 1.76 6.68 -7.90
CA THR A 96 1.99 5.27 -7.51
C THR A 96 1.95 5.11 -5.99
N ASN A 97 2.58 6.01 -5.24
CA ASN A 97 2.58 5.97 -3.78
C ASN A 97 1.20 6.29 -3.17
N LEU A 98 0.46 7.24 -3.75
CA LEU A 98 -0.91 7.54 -3.31
C LEU A 98 -1.91 6.42 -3.62
N GLU A 99 -1.61 5.54 -4.57
CA GLU A 99 -2.40 4.33 -4.88
C GLU A 99 -2.07 3.13 -3.95
N ASN A 100 -1.20 3.31 -2.95
CA ASN A 100 -1.00 2.30 -1.91
C ASN A 100 -2.21 2.28 -0.96
N GLY A 101 -2.98 1.21 -0.95
CA GLY A 101 -4.18 1.10 -0.12
C GLY A 101 -3.94 0.62 1.32
N ASN A 102 -2.71 0.27 1.70
CA ASN A 102 -2.42 -0.24 3.04
C ASN A 102 -2.55 0.83 4.13
N PRO A 103 -1.98 2.04 3.97
CA PRO A 103 -2.14 3.11 4.96
C PRO A 103 -3.60 3.54 5.17
N GLU A 104 -4.44 3.36 4.15
CA GLU A 104 -5.88 3.67 4.25
C GLU A 104 -6.63 2.63 5.07
N VAL A 105 -6.29 1.34 4.91
CA VAL A 105 -7.12 0.22 5.42
C VAL A 105 -6.66 -0.30 6.77
N HIS A 106 -5.36 -0.28 7.06
CA HIS A 106 -4.84 -0.96 8.24
C HIS A 106 -4.88 -0.12 9.52
N PRO A 107 -4.33 1.13 9.56
CA PRO A 107 -4.14 1.84 10.82
C PRO A 107 -5.44 2.15 11.54
N GLY A 108 -6.40 2.78 10.88
CA GLY A 108 -7.65 3.20 11.50
C GLY A 108 -8.42 2.03 12.15
N PRO A 109 -8.75 0.96 11.42
CA PRO A 109 -9.39 -0.21 12.02
C PRO A 109 -8.55 -0.90 13.10
N THR A 110 -7.21 -0.93 12.98
CA THR A 110 -6.34 -1.50 14.02
C THR A 110 -6.44 -0.69 15.32
N LEU A 111 -6.33 0.64 15.25
CA LEU A 111 -6.46 1.51 16.42
C LEU A 111 -7.83 1.40 17.09
N LEU A 112 -8.90 1.34 16.30
CA LEU A 112 -10.26 1.20 16.83
C LEU A 112 -10.54 -0.18 17.46
N ASN A 113 -9.64 -1.14 17.30
CA ASN A 113 -9.73 -2.49 17.85
C ASN A 113 -8.58 -2.84 18.82
N VAL A 114 -7.81 -1.85 19.30
CA VAL A 114 -6.69 -2.09 20.22
C VAL A 114 -7.10 -2.93 21.43
N GLY A 115 -8.20 -2.58 22.12
CA GLY A 115 -8.67 -3.35 23.26
C GLY A 115 -9.05 -4.79 22.91
N ARG A 116 -9.51 -5.05 21.68
CA ARG A 116 -9.80 -6.41 21.21
C ARG A 116 -8.51 -7.18 20.90
N ILE A 117 -7.52 -6.49 20.35
CA ILE A 117 -6.20 -7.07 20.02
C ILE A 117 -5.47 -7.44 21.31
N ASP A 118 -5.45 -6.56 22.32
CA ASP A 118 -4.78 -6.80 23.59
C ASP A 118 -5.44 -7.93 24.44
N TYR A 119 -6.75 -8.09 24.29
CA TYR A 119 -7.52 -9.04 25.09
C TYR A 119 -7.64 -10.43 24.50
N SER A 120 -7.49 -10.58 23.18
CA SER A 120 -7.78 -11.82 22.46
C SER A 120 -6.55 -12.38 21.77
N GLU A 121 -6.32 -13.68 21.93
CA GLU A 121 -5.26 -14.40 21.20
C GLU A 121 -5.57 -14.53 19.70
N GLU A 122 -6.86 -14.51 19.33
CA GLU A 122 -7.32 -14.61 17.93
C GLU A 122 -8.17 -13.38 17.58
N PHE A 123 -7.72 -12.68 16.53
CA PHE A 123 -8.42 -11.54 15.98
C PHE A 123 -8.26 -11.53 14.45
N SER A 124 -9.32 -11.18 13.71
CA SER A 124 -9.26 -10.95 12.26
C SER A 124 -9.66 -9.52 11.95
N LEU A 125 -8.69 -8.70 11.51
CA LEU A 125 -8.94 -7.30 11.18
C LEU A 125 -10.03 -7.16 10.11
N TYR A 126 -9.94 -7.90 9.03
CA TYR A 126 -10.86 -7.78 7.90
C TYR A 126 -12.22 -8.40 8.16
N LYS A 127 -12.28 -9.53 8.86
CA LYS A 127 -13.53 -10.24 9.14
C LYS A 127 -14.31 -9.63 10.30
N GLU A 128 -13.61 -9.19 11.35
CA GLU A 128 -14.19 -8.75 12.62
C GLU A 128 -14.00 -7.25 12.86
N GLY A 129 -12.80 -6.72 12.57
CA GLY A 129 -12.39 -5.36 12.92
C GLY A 129 -12.95 -4.30 11.97
N ILE A 130 -13.16 -4.63 10.69
CA ILE A 130 -13.78 -3.69 9.73
C ILE A 130 -15.30 -3.82 9.80
N THR A 131 -15.90 -3.09 10.74
CA THR A 131 -17.34 -3.02 10.95
C THR A 131 -17.97 -1.85 10.19
N LYS A 132 -19.31 -1.76 10.19
CA LYS A 132 -20.03 -0.59 9.66
C LYS A 132 -19.66 0.74 10.33
N HIS A 133 -19.03 0.69 11.51
CA HIS A 133 -18.58 1.88 12.23
C HIS A 133 -17.12 2.20 11.94
N THR A 134 -16.22 1.21 12.00
CA THR A 134 -14.80 1.42 11.74
C THR A 134 -14.52 1.80 10.29
N VAL A 135 -15.34 1.33 9.34
CA VAL A 135 -15.24 1.71 7.92
C VAL A 135 -15.47 3.21 7.68
N ARG A 136 -16.12 3.92 8.61
CA ARG A 136 -16.29 5.39 8.51
C ARG A 136 -14.97 6.14 8.59
N LEU A 137 -14.07 5.69 9.48
CA LEU A 137 -12.72 6.27 9.56
C LEU A 137 -11.92 5.95 8.29
N LEU A 138 -12.03 4.71 7.78
CA LEU A 138 -11.41 4.33 6.52
C LEU A 138 -11.87 5.25 5.37
N HIS A 139 -13.17 5.49 5.23
CA HIS A 139 -13.68 6.42 4.22
C HIS A 139 -13.24 7.87 4.43
N ALA A 140 -13.09 8.33 5.68
CA ALA A 140 -12.59 9.66 5.95
C ALA A 140 -11.14 9.82 5.48
N ILE A 141 -10.29 8.84 5.75
CA ILE A 141 -8.89 8.78 5.27
C ILE A 141 -8.85 8.69 3.73
N GLU A 142 -9.71 7.86 3.13
CA GLU A 142 -9.85 7.75 1.67
C GLU A 142 -10.16 9.09 1.01
N ILE A 143 -11.14 9.83 1.56
CA ILE A 143 -11.52 11.16 1.03
C ILE A 143 -10.33 12.12 1.07
N GLU A 144 -9.56 12.13 2.15
CA GLU A 144 -8.37 12.97 2.29
C GLU A 144 -7.30 12.57 1.26
N ARG A 145 -7.02 11.28 1.09
CA ARG A 145 -6.11 10.76 0.06
C ARG A 145 -6.56 11.15 -1.36
N LEU A 146 -7.85 11.00 -1.66
CA LEU A 146 -8.40 11.40 -2.95
C LEU A 146 -8.32 12.92 -3.18
N ASN A 147 -8.44 13.74 -2.12
CA ASN A 147 -8.25 15.19 -2.19
C ASN A 147 -6.79 15.57 -2.51
N LEU A 148 -5.83 14.88 -1.90
CA LEU A 148 -4.41 15.03 -2.27
C LEU A 148 -4.19 14.74 -3.75
N GLY A 149 -4.73 13.62 -4.25
CA GLY A 149 -4.66 13.27 -5.67
C GLY A 149 -5.27 14.34 -6.57
N ARG A 150 -6.49 14.80 -6.26
CA ARG A 150 -7.17 15.83 -7.05
C ARG A 150 -6.38 17.14 -7.10
N LYS A 151 -5.79 17.56 -5.98
CA LYS A 151 -4.96 18.77 -5.93
C LYS A 151 -3.72 18.67 -6.82
N LEU A 152 -3.19 17.47 -6.99
CA LEU A 152 -2.04 17.17 -7.86
C LEU A 152 -2.43 16.86 -9.31
N GLY A 153 -3.72 16.87 -9.63
CA GLY A 153 -4.21 16.52 -10.96
C GLY A 153 -4.24 15.00 -11.25
N PHE A 154 -4.22 14.17 -10.21
CA PHE A 154 -4.31 12.72 -10.34
C PHE A 154 -5.73 12.22 -10.12
N GLU A 155 -6.17 11.32 -10.98
CA GLU A 155 -7.32 10.47 -10.72
C GLU A 155 -6.82 9.23 -9.96
N LEU A 156 -7.22 9.12 -8.69
CA LEU A 156 -6.91 7.98 -7.82
C LEU A 156 -8.10 7.06 -7.70
N SER A 157 -7.82 5.75 -7.61
CA SER A 157 -8.86 4.74 -7.36
C SER A 157 -9.37 4.84 -5.92
N THR A 158 -10.67 4.61 -5.73
CA THR A 158 -11.24 4.39 -4.40
C THR A 158 -10.73 3.07 -3.80
N ALA A 159 -10.91 2.89 -2.49
CA ALA A 159 -10.58 1.65 -1.80
C ALA A 159 -11.22 0.42 -2.46
N LYS A 160 -12.47 0.56 -2.85
CA LYS A 160 -13.23 -0.50 -3.51
C LYS A 160 -12.72 -0.78 -4.93
N GLU A 161 -12.62 0.26 -5.77
CA GLU A 161 -12.14 0.14 -7.16
C GLU A 161 -10.75 -0.46 -7.24
N SER A 162 -9.83 0.04 -6.42
CA SER A 162 -8.45 -0.46 -6.36
C SER A 162 -8.41 -1.97 -6.08
N ARG A 163 -9.26 -2.46 -5.18
CA ARG A 163 -9.30 -3.88 -4.82
C ARG A 163 -9.98 -4.75 -5.89
N ILE A 164 -10.98 -4.22 -6.58
CA ILE A 164 -11.58 -4.88 -7.76
C ILE A 164 -10.54 -4.99 -8.88
N GLN A 165 -9.84 -3.91 -9.19
CA GLN A 165 -8.82 -3.88 -10.24
C GLN A 165 -7.66 -4.86 -9.97
N ARG A 166 -7.27 -5.03 -8.70
CA ARG A 166 -6.22 -5.96 -8.28
C ARG A 166 -6.69 -7.42 -8.15
N GLY A 167 -8.01 -7.68 -8.20
CA GLY A 167 -8.59 -9.01 -8.10
C GLY A 167 -8.86 -9.49 -6.67
N TYR A 168 -8.78 -8.62 -5.67
CA TYR A 168 -9.15 -8.95 -4.29
C TYR A 168 -10.66 -9.00 -4.07
N LEU A 169 -11.42 -8.24 -4.86
CA LEU A 169 -12.88 -8.18 -4.85
C LEU A 169 -13.40 -8.42 -6.27
N GLU A 170 -14.62 -8.92 -6.39
CA GLU A 170 -15.27 -9.13 -7.67
C GLU A 170 -16.17 -7.95 -8.04
N ARG A 171 -16.27 -7.62 -9.33
CA ARG A 171 -17.09 -6.51 -9.83
C ARG A 171 -18.59 -6.70 -9.54
N LYS A 172 -19.08 -7.93 -9.47
CA LYS A 172 -20.47 -8.22 -9.13
C LYS A 172 -20.87 -7.72 -7.74
N ASP A 173 -19.90 -7.47 -6.87
CA ASP A 173 -20.10 -7.02 -5.49
C ASP A 173 -19.97 -5.50 -5.35
N GLU A 174 -19.96 -4.76 -6.47
CA GLU A 174 -19.70 -3.30 -6.49
C GLU A 174 -20.73 -2.49 -5.68
N ASP A 175 -21.95 -2.95 -5.59
CA ASP A 175 -23.02 -2.29 -4.82
C ASP A 175 -22.99 -2.61 -3.32
N GLU A 176 -22.26 -3.64 -2.90
CA GLU A 176 -22.17 -4.03 -1.49
C GLU A 176 -21.35 -3.02 -0.67
N PRO A 177 -21.72 -2.77 0.60
CA PRO A 177 -20.93 -1.94 1.49
C PRO A 177 -19.52 -2.48 1.71
N LEU A 178 -18.52 -1.59 1.73
CA LEU A 178 -17.09 -1.97 1.79
C LEU A 178 -16.77 -2.86 2.99
N ASN A 179 -17.38 -2.63 4.17
CA ASN A 179 -17.18 -3.50 5.32
C ASN A 179 -17.65 -4.94 5.03
N ARG A 180 -18.78 -5.13 4.36
CA ARG A 180 -19.25 -6.47 3.99
C ARG A 180 -18.34 -7.14 3.00
N LEU A 181 -17.83 -6.39 2.02
CA LEU A 181 -16.86 -6.89 1.05
C LEU A 181 -15.62 -7.46 1.74
N PHE A 182 -15.07 -6.75 2.73
CA PHE A 182 -13.94 -7.25 3.51
C PHE A 182 -14.31 -8.47 4.37
N ASN A 183 -15.46 -8.41 5.06
CA ASN A 183 -15.85 -9.47 5.98
C ASN A 183 -16.14 -10.81 5.28
N THR A 184 -16.62 -10.77 4.03
CA THR A 184 -17.06 -11.96 3.27
C THR A 184 -16.08 -12.37 2.16
N SER A 185 -15.06 -11.54 1.87
CA SER A 185 -14.07 -11.86 0.84
C SER A 185 -13.33 -13.17 1.16
N PRO A 186 -13.27 -14.12 0.23
CA PRO A 186 -12.53 -15.36 0.44
C PRO A 186 -11.03 -15.14 0.66
N VAL A 187 -10.48 -14.00 0.20
CA VAL A 187 -9.08 -13.62 0.42
C VAL A 187 -8.91 -12.94 1.77
N PHE A 188 -9.64 -11.84 2.01
CA PHE A 188 -9.44 -11.01 3.21
C PHE A 188 -9.93 -11.67 4.49
N SER A 189 -11.05 -12.41 4.47
CA SER A 189 -11.61 -13.03 5.67
C SER A 189 -10.73 -14.14 6.25
N GLN A 190 -9.80 -14.66 5.48
CA GLN A 190 -8.85 -15.70 5.91
C GLN A 190 -7.53 -15.12 6.45
N ILE A 191 -7.34 -13.80 6.36
CA ILE A 191 -6.11 -13.18 6.84
C ILE A 191 -6.18 -13.03 8.36
N PRO A 192 -5.27 -13.67 9.13
CA PRO A 192 -5.16 -13.41 10.56
C PRO A 192 -4.88 -11.94 10.82
N GLY A 193 -5.50 -11.38 11.84
CA GLY A 193 -5.22 -10.03 12.31
C GLY A 193 -3.97 -9.99 13.20
N PRO A 194 -3.58 -8.78 13.63
CA PRO A 194 -2.51 -8.62 14.58
C PRO A 194 -2.93 -9.17 15.95
N ASN A 195 -1.98 -9.78 16.67
CA ASN A 195 -2.16 -10.28 18.04
C ASN A 195 -1.43 -9.40 19.08
N HIS A 196 -0.86 -8.30 18.65
CA HIS A 196 -0.26 -7.25 19.50
C HIS A 196 -0.33 -5.90 18.78
N VAL A 197 -0.26 -4.82 19.55
CA VAL A 197 -0.40 -3.45 19.01
C VAL A 197 0.82 -3.05 18.20
N GLU A 198 2.03 -3.43 18.64
CA GLU A 198 3.27 -3.17 17.90
C GLU A 198 3.41 -4.09 16.69
N ASN A 199 2.56 -3.90 15.70
CA ASN A 199 2.57 -4.66 14.45
C ASN A 199 2.72 -3.73 13.23
N ARG A 200 3.02 -4.31 12.08
CA ARG A 200 3.29 -3.57 10.85
C ARG A 200 2.14 -2.65 10.40
N TYR A 201 0.90 -2.94 10.74
CA TYR A 201 -0.25 -2.11 10.39
C TYR A 201 -0.20 -0.72 11.05
N LEU A 202 0.52 -0.60 12.18
CA LEU A 202 0.79 0.67 12.84
C LEU A 202 2.23 1.12 12.57
N THR A 203 3.23 0.27 12.79
CA THR A 203 4.64 0.67 12.72
C THR A 203 5.14 0.97 11.30
N GLU A 204 4.55 0.35 10.28
CA GLU A 204 4.89 0.61 8.87
C GLU A 204 3.88 1.54 8.20
N ASP A 205 2.59 1.20 8.23
CA ASP A 205 1.57 1.92 7.45
C ASP A 205 1.31 3.34 7.97
N ILE A 206 1.49 3.60 9.28
CA ILE A 206 1.50 4.97 9.81
C ILE A 206 2.81 5.67 9.42
N ALA A 207 3.96 5.11 9.86
CA ALA A 207 5.24 5.79 9.78
C ALA A 207 5.69 6.12 8.34
N TYR A 208 5.39 5.24 7.39
CA TYR A 208 5.81 5.39 5.99
C TYR A 208 4.66 5.70 5.02
N GLY A 209 3.42 5.49 5.45
CA GLY A 209 2.23 5.73 4.66
C GLY A 209 1.50 7.01 5.05
N LEU A 210 0.82 7.02 6.20
CA LEU A 210 0.01 8.17 6.62
C LEU A 210 0.85 9.42 6.87
N VAL A 211 2.04 9.29 7.46
CA VAL A 211 2.97 10.42 7.66
C VAL A 211 3.39 11.03 6.33
N LEU A 212 3.62 10.21 5.29
CA LEU A 212 3.89 10.71 3.94
C LEU A 212 2.72 11.53 3.41
N TRP A 213 1.48 11.02 3.53
CA TRP A 213 0.29 11.70 3.03
C TRP A 213 0.00 13.00 3.80
N SER A 214 0.12 12.97 5.12
CA SER A 214 0.00 14.18 5.96
C SER A 214 1.05 15.24 5.59
N SER A 215 2.31 14.83 5.43
CA SER A 215 3.39 15.73 5.04
C SER A 215 3.16 16.33 3.66
N LEU A 216 2.71 15.52 2.70
CA LEU A 216 2.32 15.98 1.38
C LEU A 216 1.17 17.02 1.48
N GLY A 217 0.14 16.72 2.28
CA GLY A 217 -0.99 17.62 2.50
C GLY A 217 -0.55 18.99 2.96
N ARG A 218 0.41 19.08 3.89
CA ARG A 218 0.98 20.35 4.35
C ARG A 218 1.73 21.10 3.25
N VAL A 219 2.47 20.38 2.41
CA VAL A 219 3.24 21.01 1.31
C VAL A 219 2.34 21.58 0.22
N ILE A 220 1.23 20.92 -0.09
CA ILE A 220 0.31 21.33 -1.18
C ILE A 220 -0.95 22.05 -0.68
N ASP A 221 -1.01 22.37 0.61
CA ASP A 221 -2.15 23.05 1.25
C ASP A 221 -3.48 22.29 1.08
N VAL A 222 -3.47 21.01 1.43
CA VAL A 222 -4.66 20.14 1.51
C VAL A 222 -4.76 19.57 2.93
N PRO A 223 -5.83 19.90 3.69
CA PRO A 223 -5.98 19.43 5.07
C PRO A 223 -6.22 17.92 5.13
N THR A 224 -5.59 17.29 6.13
CA THR A 224 -5.67 15.85 6.39
C THR A 224 -6.01 15.54 7.86
N PRO A 225 -7.10 16.11 8.42
CA PRO A 225 -7.36 16.02 9.87
C PRO A 225 -7.62 14.59 10.37
N ASN A 226 -8.21 13.70 9.56
CA ASN A 226 -8.45 12.31 9.98
C ASN A 226 -7.17 11.48 9.88
N ILE A 227 -6.35 11.72 8.86
CA ILE A 227 -5.02 11.12 8.77
C ILE A 227 -4.17 11.56 9.96
N ASP A 228 -4.14 12.87 10.26
CA ASP A 228 -3.38 13.44 11.39
C ASP A 228 -3.85 12.89 12.76
N ALA A 229 -5.14 12.59 12.90
CA ALA A 229 -5.68 12.01 14.12
C ALA A 229 -5.31 10.53 14.33
N VAL A 230 -4.90 9.84 13.27
CA VAL A 230 -4.47 8.44 13.30
C VAL A 230 -2.94 8.31 13.51
N ILE A 231 -2.18 9.34 13.12
CA ILE A 231 -0.73 9.42 13.36
C ILE A 231 -0.44 9.67 14.84
#